data_08efe0f5924e9cbf23575fb270f95834
#
_entry.id   08efe0f5924e9cbf23575fb270f95834
#
_cell.length_a   1.000
_cell.length_b   1.000
_cell.length_c   1.000
_cell.angle_alpha   90.00
_cell.angle_beta   90.00
_cell.angle_gamma   90.00
#
_symmetry.space_group_name_H-M   'P 1'
#
loop_
_entity.id
_entity.type
_entity.pdbx_description
1 polymer ?
#
loop_
_entity_poly.entity_id
_entity_poly.type
_entity_poly.pdbx_seq_one_letter_code
_entity_poly.pdbx_strand_id
1 'polypeptide(L)'
;VVATVLMGIMFPVMTDALTHIDPFTFTSLRYLVAGTAFLALLRIKEGPRAFRPNKEPIALAWLLGSIGFCGFGSFVFLGQQLAGPDGALTASIMMATQPMMGLLVNALVRRSKPPVISLLFIVMSFAGVALVVTKGDIAAALREPQHYSANALIVVGALCWVIYTFGALRFKTWSALKYTTLTTWLGLTTILGLNALLCAWRVVPVPNMAELRAVAPHLLYMGPVAGFVAILFWNVGNRILTPLNGVLFMDVLPVTTFIVSSLTGTVPARAQIVGACMTGAALIFNNLYLRRRNRRPPTNRTAHAPSSGRP
;
A
#
# COMPACT_ATOMS: atom_id res chain seq x y z
N VAL A 1 13.28 3.39 1.21
CA VAL A 1 13.46 3.43 2.69
C VAL A 1 12.77 4.66 3.28
N VAL A 2 13.17 5.92 2.92
CA VAL A 2 12.55 7.13 3.54
C VAL A 2 11.02 7.11 3.41
N ALA A 3 10.49 6.85 2.21
CA ALA A 3 9.04 6.77 1.99
C ALA A 3 8.37 5.74 2.91
N THR A 4 8.96 4.56 3.07
CA THR A 4 8.40 3.47 3.87
C THR A 4 8.51 3.74 5.38
N VAL A 5 9.56 4.42 5.84
CA VAL A 5 9.64 4.91 7.23
C VAL A 5 8.52 5.91 7.50
N LEU A 6 8.36 6.93 6.66
CA LEU A 6 7.28 7.90 6.80
C LEU A 6 5.89 7.24 6.74
N MET A 7 5.70 6.24 5.88
CA MET A 7 4.46 5.47 5.84
C MET A 7 4.26 4.59 7.08
N GLY A 8 5.33 4.10 7.70
CA GLY A 8 5.25 3.32 8.94
C GLY A 8 4.76 4.15 10.13
N ILE A 9 5.24 5.39 10.26
CA ILE A 9 4.77 6.33 11.29
C ILE A 9 3.30 6.72 11.09
N MET A 10 2.80 6.65 9.85
CA MET A 10 1.42 6.96 9.52
C MET A 10 0.40 6.13 10.33
N PHE A 11 0.69 4.85 10.61
CA PHE A 11 -0.27 3.96 11.27
C PHE A 11 -0.54 4.34 12.73
N PRO A 12 0.45 4.56 13.60
CA PRO A 12 0.18 5.06 14.96
C PRO A 12 -0.55 6.40 14.97
N VAL A 13 -0.12 7.35 14.13
CA VAL A 13 -0.77 8.67 14.00
C VAL A 13 -2.22 8.52 13.55
N MET A 14 -2.50 7.60 12.63
CA MET A 14 -3.86 7.36 12.16
C MET A 14 -4.73 6.68 13.20
N THR A 15 -4.21 5.70 13.97
CA THR A 15 -4.98 5.06 15.04
C THR A 15 -5.48 6.08 16.07
N ASP A 16 -4.65 7.05 16.44
CA ASP A 16 -5.04 8.12 17.35
C ASP A 16 -6.07 9.05 16.70
N ALA A 17 -5.85 9.48 15.45
CA ALA A 17 -6.80 10.33 14.72
C ALA A 17 -8.20 9.70 14.60
N LEU A 18 -8.27 8.39 14.38
CA LEU A 18 -9.54 7.64 14.21
C LEU A 18 -10.36 7.54 15.50
N THR A 19 -9.84 7.93 16.65
CA THR A 19 -10.61 8.09 17.89
C THR A 19 -11.47 9.36 17.87
N HIS A 20 -11.17 10.31 16.99
CA HIS A 20 -11.80 11.63 16.92
C HIS A 20 -12.64 11.84 15.67
N ILE A 21 -12.37 11.11 14.59
CA ILE A 21 -13.02 11.31 13.29
C ILE A 21 -13.13 9.98 12.54
N ASP A 22 -14.12 9.89 11.65
CA ASP A 22 -14.27 8.73 10.79
C ASP A 22 -13.19 8.64 9.68
N PRO A 23 -12.89 7.42 9.16
CA PRO A 23 -11.82 7.22 8.20
C PRO A 23 -12.08 7.85 6.83
N PHE A 24 -13.32 8.02 6.41
CA PHE A 24 -13.69 8.57 5.10
C PHE A 24 -13.48 10.08 5.07
N THR A 25 -13.97 10.77 6.10
CA THR A 25 -13.76 12.21 6.26
C THR A 25 -12.27 12.53 6.44
N PHE A 26 -11.56 11.78 7.29
CA PHE A 26 -10.13 12.00 7.47
C PHE A 26 -9.33 11.77 6.17
N THR A 27 -9.67 10.72 5.40
CA THR A 27 -9.06 10.44 4.10
C THR A 27 -9.31 11.58 3.11
N SER A 28 -10.52 12.15 3.11
CA SER A 28 -10.88 13.32 2.28
C SER A 28 -10.00 14.53 2.61
N LEU A 29 -9.90 14.88 3.89
CA LEU A 29 -9.10 16.01 4.36
C LEU A 29 -7.62 15.83 4.08
N ARG A 30 -7.08 14.64 4.36
CA ARG A 30 -5.68 14.29 4.11
C ARG A 30 -5.30 14.48 2.65
N TYR A 31 -6.12 13.95 1.72
CA TYR A 31 -5.80 14.04 0.29
C TYR A 31 -6.16 15.39 -0.34
N LEU A 32 -7.03 16.18 0.26
CA LEU A 32 -7.15 17.59 -0.09
C LEU A 32 -5.84 18.34 0.17
N VAL A 33 -5.25 18.17 1.36
CA VAL A 33 -3.97 18.81 1.72
C VAL A 33 -2.84 18.28 0.84
N ALA A 34 -2.70 16.96 0.69
CA ALA A 34 -1.66 16.37 -0.15
C ALA A 34 -1.83 16.74 -1.64
N GLY A 35 -3.07 16.70 -2.13
CA GLY A 35 -3.40 17.02 -3.52
C GLY A 35 -3.08 18.45 -3.89
N THR A 36 -3.39 19.42 -3.03
CA THR A 36 -3.02 20.83 -3.25
C THR A 36 -1.51 21.02 -3.31
N ALA A 37 -0.75 20.35 -2.42
CA ALA A 37 0.70 20.35 -2.47
C ALA A 37 1.25 19.73 -3.76
N PHE A 38 0.66 18.62 -4.23
CA PHE A 38 1.02 18.00 -5.51
C PHE A 38 0.76 18.92 -6.70
N LEU A 39 -0.39 19.60 -6.74
CA LEU A 39 -0.70 20.57 -7.81
C LEU A 39 0.32 21.72 -7.83
N ALA A 40 0.59 22.29 -6.66
CA ALA A 40 1.56 23.36 -6.54
C ALA A 40 2.95 22.92 -7.05
N LEU A 41 3.42 21.74 -6.60
CA LEU A 41 4.71 21.23 -7.03
C LEU A 41 4.75 20.91 -8.52
N LEU A 42 3.70 20.29 -9.08
CA LEU A 42 3.61 19.99 -10.53
C LEU A 42 3.64 21.27 -11.35
N ARG A 43 2.89 22.30 -10.90
CA ARG A 43 2.85 23.61 -11.55
C ARG A 43 4.22 24.30 -11.59
N ILE A 44 4.94 24.21 -10.47
CA ILE A 44 6.27 24.82 -10.31
C ILE A 44 7.34 24.07 -11.12
N LYS A 45 7.34 22.73 -11.06
CA LYS A 45 8.42 21.91 -11.65
C LYS A 45 8.23 21.62 -13.13
N GLU A 46 7.01 21.40 -13.59
CA GLU A 46 6.71 20.95 -14.96
C GLU A 46 5.82 21.94 -15.75
N GLY A 47 5.34 22.98 -15.07
CA GLY A 47 4.54 24.05 -15.67
C GLY A 47 3.10 23.65 -16.04
N PRO A 48 2.30 24.58 -16.60
CA PRO A 48 0.87 24.37 -16.83
C PRO A 48 0.55 23.30 -17.88
N ARG A 49 1.47 23.04 -18.80
CA ARG A 49 1.27 21.99 -19.81
C ARG A 49 1.28 20.57 -19.23
N ALA A 50 1.87 20.37 -18.05
CA ALA A 50 1.91 19.09 -17.38
C ALA A 50 0.52 18.59 -16.98
N PHE A 51 -0.45 19.47 -16.79
CA PHE A 51 -1.84 19.08 -16.45
C PHE A 51 -2.60 18.42 -17.61
N ARG A 52 -2.11 18.55 -18.83
CA ARG A 52 -2.75 17.90 -19.98
C ARG A 52 -2.41 16.39 -20.00
N PRO A 53 -3.42 15.53 -20.21
CA PRO A 53 -3.23 14.08 -20.14
C PRO A 53 -2.47 13.48 -21.34
N ASN A 54 -2.11 14.28 -22.34
CA ASN A 54 -1.51 13.82 -23.59
C ASN A 54 -2.38 12.73 -24.27
N LYS A 55 -1.77 11.61 -24.68
CA LYS A 55 -2.46 10.45 -25.28
C LYS A 55 -2.81 9.36 -24.27
N GLU A 56 -2.47 9.55 -23.00
CA GLU A 56 -2.70 8.55 -21.96
C GLU A 56 -4.19 8.53 -21.52
N PRO A 57 -4.75 7.35 -21.21
CA PRO A 57 -6.17 7.23 -20.88
C PRO A 57 -6.48 7.82 -19.50
N ILE A 58 -7.14 8.98 -19.47
CA ILE A 58 -7.50 9.66 -18.22
C ILE A 58 -8.46 8.82 -17.35
N ALA A 59 -9.34 8.05 -17.97
CA ALA A 59 -10.23 7.15 -17.26
C ALA A 59 -9.46 6.07 -16.47
N LEU A 60 -8.37 5.55 -17.03
CA LEU A 60 -7.51 4.62 -16.31
C LEU A 60 -6.76 5.32 -15.15
N ALA A 61 -6.33 6.56 -15.34
CA ALA A 61 -5.72 7.34 -14.27
C ALA A 61 -6.71 7.61 -13.14
N TRP A 62 -7.97 7.93 -13.46
CA TRP A 62 -9.06 8.07 -12.50
C TRP A 62 -9.32 6.76 -11.76
N LEU A 63 -9.45 5.64 -12.47
CA LEU A 63 -9.67 4.33 -11.87
C LEU A 63 -8.52 3.95 -10.92
N LEU A 64 -7.26 4.12 -11.35
CA LEU A 64 -6.11 3.82 -10.52
C LEU A 64 -6.00 4.76 -9.31
N GLY A 65 -6.32 6.04 -9.48
CA GLY A 65 -6.40 7.00 -8.40
C GLY A 65 -7.49 6.64 -7.38
N SER A 66 -8.67 6.24 -7.87
CA SER A 66 -9.77 5.77 -7.03
C SER A 66 -9.40 4.50 -6.25
N ILE A 67 -8.79 3.52 -6.91
CA ILE A 67 -8.31 2.30 -6.24
C ILE A 67 -7.20 2.64 -5.22
N GLY A 68 -6.18 3.40 -5.64
CA GLY A 68 -5.00 3.67 -4.82
C GLY A 68 -5.24 4.62 -3.65
N PHE A 69 -6.10 5.60 -3.78
CA PHE A 69 -6.34 6.60 -2.74
C PHE A 69 -7.66 6.40 -2.01
N CYS A 70 -8.78 6.20 -2.73
CA CYS A 70 -10.06 5.92 -2.11
C CYS A 70 -10.10 4.49 -1.56
N GLY A 71 -9.79 3.49 -2.38
CA GLY A 71 -9.81 2.09 -1.95
C GLY A 71 -8.83 1.82 -0.80
N PHE A 72 -7.56 2.21 -0.96
CA PHE A 72 -6.58 2.07 0.13
C PHE A 72 -7.02 2.81 1.39
N GLY A 73 -7.30 4.13 1.29
CA GLY A 73 -7.63 4.94 2.45
C GLY A 73 -8.88 4.45 3.18
N SER A 74 -9.96 4.17 2.43
CA SER A 74 -11.21 3.71 3.02
C SER A 74 -11.08 2.34 3.68
N PHE A 75 -10.50 1.36 2.97
CA PHE A 75 -10.43 0.00 3.48
C PHE A 75 -9.40 -0.16 4.59
N VAL A 76 -8.19 0.39 4.42
CA VAL A 76 -7.15 0.26 5.45
C VAL A 76 -7.54 0.98 6.73
N PHE A 77 -8.01 2.22 6.63
CA PHE A 77 -8.30 3.02 7.83
C PHE A 77 -9.59 2.59 8.52
N LEU A 78 -10.61 2.14 7.76
CA LEU A 78 -11.78 1.51 8.38
C LEU A 78 -11.38 0.20 9.08
N GLY A 79 -10.58 -0.64 8.45
CA GLY A 79 -10.07 -1.86 9.07
C GLY A 79 -9.22 -1.56 10.31
N GLN A 80 -8.40 -0.51 10.26
CA GLN A 80 -7.59 -0.04 11.38
C GLN A 80 -8.45 0.47 12.54
N GLN A 81 -9.52 1.20 12.26
CA GLN A 81 -10.49 1.66 13.26
C GLN A 81 -11.22 0.48 13.92
N LEU A 82 -11.67 -0.50 13.12
CA LEU A 82 -12.32 -1.71 13.64
C LEU A 82 -11.38 -2.60 14.47
N ALA A 83 -10.07 -2.56 14.20
CA ALA A 83 -9.07 -3.26 15.00
C ALA A 83 -8.75 -2.56 16.33
N GLY A 84 -9.26 -1.36 16.55
CA GLY A 84 -9.13 -0.61 17.80
C GLY A 84 -7.69 -0.24 18.16
N PRO A 85 -7.29 -0.33 19.44
CA PRO A 85 -5.96 0.08 19.91
C PRO A 85 -4.80 -0.62 19.20
N ASP A 86 -4.98 -1.87 18.78
CA ASP A 86 -3.98 -2.64 18.02
C ASP A 86 -3.97 -2.32 16.52
N GLY A 87 -4.82 -1.40 16.07
CA GLY A 87 -5.03 -1.08 14.67
C GLY A 87 -3.76 -0.70 13.92
N ALA A 88 -2.88 0.09 14.54
CA ALA A 88 -1.60 0.47 13.95
C ALA A 88 -0.71 -0.74 13.68
N LEU A 89 -0.54 -1.61 14.67
CA LEU A 89 0.28 -2.82 14.56
C LEU A 89 -0.30 -3.78 13.52
N THR A 90 -1.60 -4.06 13.62
CA THR A 90 -2.32 -4.95 12.69
C THR A 90 -2.21 -4.44 11.26
N ALA A 91 -2.50 -3.17 11.00
CA ALA A 91 -2.43 -2.61 9.66
C ALA A 91 -1.01 -2.66 9.09
N SER A 92 0.01 -2.27 9.86
CA SER A 92 1.39 -2.26 9.39
C SER A 92 1.90 -3.66 9.03
N ILE A 93 1.54 -4.68 9.81
CA ILE A 93 1.94 -6.06 9.53
C ILE A 93 1.20 -6.59 8.28
N MET A 94 -0.09 -6.27 8.13
CA MET A 94 -0.82 -6.62 6.91
C MET A 94 -0.22 -5.98 5.66
N MET A 95 0.33 -4.77 5.78
CA MET A 95 1.06 -4.13 4.66
C MET A 95 2.29 -4.92 4.23
N ALA A 96 2.92 -5.70 5.12
CA ALA A 96 4.04 -6.58 4.76
C ALA A 96 3.63 -7.75 3.83
N THR A 97 2.34 -7.96 3.57
CA THR A 97 1.88 -8.89 2.52
C THR A 97 2.00 -8.33 1.10
N GLN A 98 2.16 -7.02 0.96
CA GLN A 98 2.17 -6.35 -0.35
C GLN A 98 3.24 -6.88 -1.32
N PRO A 99 4.47 -7.24 -0.92
CA PRO A 99 5.43 -7.86 -1.82
C PRO A 99 4.92 -9.16 -2.45
N MET A 100 4.22 -10.00 -1.69
CA MET A 100 3.64 -11.23 -2.20
C MET A 100 2.46 -10.97 -3.14
N MET A 101 1.61 -10.01 -2.80
CA MET A 101 0.56 -9.52 -3.70
C MET A 101 1.18 -8.95 -4.99
N GLY A 102 2.28 -8.20 -4.87
CA GLY A 102 3.03 -7.66 -6.01
C GLY A 102 3.57 -8.74 -6.93
N LEU A 103 4.05 -9.85 -6.39
CA LEU A 103 4.49 -11.00 -7.17
C LEU A 103 3.31 -11.63 -7.95
N LEU A 104 2.14 -11.80 -7.31
CA LEU A 104 0.93 -12.33 -7.95
C LEU A 104 0.42 -11.37 -9.03
N VAL A 105 0.30 -10.08 -8.73
CA VAL A 105 -0.12 -9.05 -9.70
C VAL A 105 0.86 -9.00 -10.89
N ASN A 106 2.17 -9.04 -10.63
CA ASN A 106 3.17 -9.09 -11.70
C ASN A 106 3.03 -10.34 -12.58
N ALA A 107 2.75 -11.50 -11.98
CA ALA A 107 2.52 -12.75 -12.72
C ALA A 107 1.27 -12.66 -13.62
N LEU A 108 0.19 -12.05 -13.14
CA LEU A 108 -1.03 -11.79 -13.90
C LEU A 108 -0.79 -10.81 -15.05
N VAL A 109 -0.14 -9.68 -14.76
CA VAL A 109 0.15 -8.63 -15.78
C VAL A 109 1.08 -9.14 -16.87
N ARG A 110 2.09 -9.92 -16.51
CA ARG A 110 3.05 -10.51 -17.46
C ARG A 110 2.61 -11.85 -18.04
N ARG A 111 1.46 -12.41 -17.61
CA ARG A 111 0.96 -13.74 -17.97
C ARG A 111 2.03 -14.83 -17.78
N SER A 112 2.86 -14.69 -16.75
CA SER A 112 3.96 -15.61 -16.43
C SER A 112 3.65 -16.34 -15.12
N LYS A 113 3.84 -17.66 -15.07
CA LYS A 113 3.65 -18.42 -13.83
C LYS A 113 4.76 -18.06 -12.83
N PRO A 114 4.43 -17.74 -11.57
CA PRO A 114 5.43 -17.54 -10.54
C PRO A 114 6.18 -18.87 -10.31
N PRO A 115 7.46 -18.80 -9.92
CA PRO A 115 8.22 -20.02 -9.59
C PRO A 115 7.57 -20.76 -8.41
N VAL A 116 7.58 -22.10 -8.44
CA VAL A 116 7.01 -22.93 -7.37
C VAL A 116 7.60 -22.59 -5.99
N ILE A 117 8.92 -22.36 -5.93
CA ILE A 117 9.60 -21.95 -4.69
C ILE A 117 9.04 -20.59 -4.18
N SER A 118 8.71 -19.65 -5.08
CA SER A 118 8.06 -18.39 -4.67
C SER A 118 6.67 -18.62 -4.09
N LEU A 119 5.92 -19.61 -4.58
CA LEU A 119 4.62 -20.00 -3.99
C LEU A 119 4.79 -20.51 -2.55
N LEU A 120 5.85 -21.29 -2.27
CA LEU A 120 6.15 -21.73 -0.90
C LEU A 120 6.39 -20.54 0.03
N PHE A 121 7.17 -19.55 -0.41
CA PHE A 121 7.39 -18.33 0.38
C PHE A 121 6.11 -17.49 0.54
N ILE A 122 5.22 -17.48 -0.45
CA ILE A 122 3.90 -16.87 -0.32
C ILE A 122 3.10 -17.53 0.80
N VAL A 123 3.04 -18.87 0.82
CA VAL A 123 2.34 -19.62 1.87
C VAL A 123 2.95 -19.33 3.25
N MET A 124 4.29 -19.30 3.35
CA MET A 124 4.99 -18.96 4.58
C MET A 124 4.67 -17.52 5.05
N SER A 125 4.60 -16.56 4.13
CA SER A 125 4.21 -15.18 4.44
C SER A 125 2.77 -15.11 4.97
N PHE A 126 1.81 -15.79 4.32
CA PHE A 126 0.43 -15.82 4.80
C PHE A 126 0.29 -16.54 6.14
N ALA A 127 1.06 -17.59 6.41
CA ALA A 127 1.10 -18.23 7.73
C ALA A 127 1.62 -17.28 8.81
N GLY A 128 2.64 -16.47 8.49
CA GLY A 128 3.11 -15.40 9.38
C GLY A 128 2.03 -14.36 9.67
N VAL A 129 1.30 -13.92 8.63
CA VAL A 129 0.16 -13.02 8.80
C VAL A 129 -0.94 -13.64 9.65
N ALA A 130 -1.29 -14.92 9.42
CA ALA A 130 -2.27 -15.62 10.23
C ALA A 130 -1.87 -15.65 11.72
N LEU A 131 -0.59 -15.88 12.02
CA LEU A 131 -0.06 -15.84 13.38
C LEU A 131 -0.20 -14.46 14.03
N VAL A 132 0.00 -13.41 13.27
CA VAL A 132 -0.19 -12.02 13.71
C VAL A 132 -1.66 -11.73 14.03
N VAL A 133 -2.56 -12.06 13.09
CA VAL A 133 -4.01 -11.84 13.22
C VAL A 133 -4.58 -12.54 14.42
N THR A 134 -4.19 -13.81 14.60
CA THR A 134 -4.71 -14.65 15.68
C THR A 134 -4.01 -14.40 17.02
N LYS A 135 -2.95 -13.56 17.03
CA LYS A 135 -2.06 -13.39 18.20
C LYS A 135 -1.55 -14.73 18.77
N GLY A 136 -1.52 -15.79 17.94
CA GLY A 136 -1.14 -17.15 18.30
C GLY A 136 -2.29 -18.02 18.80
N ASP A 137 -3.47 -17.48 18.99
CA ASP A 137 -4.67 -18.23 19.39
C ASP A 137 -5.71 -18.28 18.26
N ILE A 138 -5.62 -19.33 17.45
CA ILE A 138 -6.53 -19.57 16.33
C ILE A 138 -7.96 -19.80 16.83
N ALA A 139 -8.12 -20.46 17.97
CA ALA A 139 -9.45 -20.77 18.51
C ALA A 139 -10.17 -19.52 19.03
N ALA A 140 -9.46 -18.63 19.73
CA ALA A 140 -10.01 -17.33 20.13
C ALA A 140 -10.32 -16.46 18.92
N ALA A 141 -9.42 -16.41 17.93
CA ALA A 141 -9.66 -15.67 16.70
C ALA A 141 -10.93 -16.14 15.99
N LEU A 142 -11.19 -17.44 15.89
CA LEU A 142 -12.40 -18.00 15.27
C LEU A 142 -13.70 -17.64 16.01
N ARG A 143 -13.64 -17.20 17.25
CA ARG A 143 -14.81 -16.82 18.08
C ARG A 143 -15.18 -15.34 17.95
N GLU A 144 -14.31 -14.49 17.41
CA GLU A 144 -14.52 -13.05 17.29
C GLU A 144 -14.58 -12.59 15.82
N PRO A 145 -15.77 -12.67 15.16
CA PRO A 145 -15.93 -12.37 13.73
C PRO A 145 -15.52 -10.94 13.33
N GLN A 146 -15.63 -9.97 14.25
CA GLN A 146 -15.30 -8.58 13.96
C GLN A 146 -13.82 -8.37 13.62
N HIS A 147 -12.92 -9.19 14.15
CA HIS A 147 -11.50 -9.12 13.80
C HIS A 147 -11.22 -9.58 12.36
N TYR A 148 -12.05 -10.47 11.80
CA TYR A 148 -11.91 -10.91 10.41
C TYR A 148 -12.25 -9.80 9.42
N SER A 149 -13.32 -9.03 9.68
CA SER A 149 -13.72 -7.93 8.81
C SER A 149 -12.65 -6.84 8.78
N ALA A 150 -12.09 -6.47 9.93
CA ALA A 150 -10.99 -5.53 10.05
C ALA A 150 -9.78 -5.97 9.21
N ASN A 151 -9.34 -7.21 9.41
CA ASN A 151 -8.18 -7.77 8.70
C ASN A 151 -8.42 -7.91 7.19
N ALA A 152 -9.61 -8.37 6.79
CA ALA A 152 -9.99 -8.48 5.37
C ALA A 152 -9.96 -7.11 4.68
N LEU A 153 -10.50 -6.08 5.32
CA LEU A 153 -10.49 -4.71 4.80
C LEU A 153 -9.05 -4.21 4.60
N ILE A 154 -8.17 -4.40 5.58
CA ILE A 154 -6.77 -3.97 5.48
C ILE A 154 -6.07 -4.70 4.32
N VAL A 155 -6.28 -6.01 4.17
CA VAL A 155 -5.69 -6.80 3.07
C VAL A 155 -6.20 -6.33 1.70
N VAL A 156 -7.51 -6.06 1.57
CA VAL A 156 -8.08 -5.50 0.33
C VAL A 156 -7.50 -4.11 0.04
N GLY A 157 -7.37 -3.26 1.05
CA GLY A 157 -6.74 -1.95 0.90
C GLY A 157 -5.26 -2.06 0.49
N ALA A 158 -4.52 -3.02 1.07
CA ALA A 158 -3.14 -3.31 0.67
C ALA A 158 -3.04 -3.72 -0.81
N LEU A 159 -3.97 -4.55 -1.28
CA LEU A 159 -4.07 -4.94 -2.70
C LEU A 159 -4.39 -3.73 -3.59
N CYS A 160 -5.27 -2.83 -3.16
CA CYS A 160 -5.56 -1.58 -3.87
C CYS A 160 -4.28 -0.75 -4.09
N TRP A 161 -3.43 -0.64 -3.07
CA TRP A 161 -2.16 0.07 -3.19
C TRP A 161 -1.17 -0.60 -4.15
N VAL A 162 -1.11 -1.93 -4.14
CA VAL A 162 -0.30 -2.71 -5.09
C VAL A 162 -0.78 -2.48 -6.53
N ILE A 163 -2.09 -2.57 -6.78
CA ILE A 163 -2.67 -2.32 -8.11
C ILE A 163 -2.33 -0.91 -8.60
N TYR A 164 -2.50 0.11 -7.75
CA TYR A 164 -2.13 1.48 -8.05
C TYR A 164 -0.64 1.60 -8.42
N THR A 165 0.23 0.99 -7.62
CA THR A 165 1.69 1.03 -7.83
C THR A 165 2.09 0.39 -9.16
N PHE A 166 1.54 -0.78 -9.49
CA PHE A 166 1.79 -1.45 -10.77
C PHE A 166 1.12 -0.73 -11.95
N GLY A 167 0.00 -0.07 -11.72
CA GLY A 167 -0.72 0.74 -12.71
C GLY A 167 0.14 1.86 -13.30
N ALA A 168 1.09 2.40 -12.53
CA ALA A 168 2.03 3.41 -12.99
C ALA A 168 2.85 2.99 -14.23
N LEU A 169 3.06 1.69 -14.43
CA LEU A 169 3.76 1.14 -15.60
C LEU A 169 3.05 1.42 -16.94
N ARG A 170 1.77 1.74 -16.90
CA ARG A 170 0.98 2.09 -18.10
C ARG A 170 1.23 3.53 -18.54
N PHE A 171 1.70 4.40 -17.65
CA PHE A 171 1.90 5.83 -17.90
C PHE A 171 3.37 6.15 -18.13
N LYS A 172 3.94 5.56 -19.20
CA LYS A 172 5.38 5.67 -19.52
C LYS A 172 5.83 7.10 -19.82
N THR A 173 4.95 7.91 -20.40
CA THR A 173 5.22 9.29 -20.81
C THR A 173 5.08 10.29 -19.66
N TRP A 174 4.42 9.90 -18.57
CA TRP A 174 4.26 10.78 -17.42
C TRP A 174 5.44 10.66 -16.45
N SER A 175 5.86 11.77 -15.87
CA SER A 175 6.78 11.77 -14.74
C SER A 175 6.12 11.11 -13.51
N ALA A 176 6.91 10.70 -12.53
CA ALA A 176 6.37 10.21 -11.26
C ALA A 176 5.50 11.28 -10.58
N LEU A 177 5.92 12.55 -10.62
CA LEU A 177 5.18 13.66 -10.06
C LEU A 177 3.84 13.85 -10.77
N LYS A 178 3.84 13.88 -12.13
CA LYS A 178 2.60 14.01 -12.92
C LYS A 178 1.63 12.87 -12.63
N TYR A 179 2.12 11.60 -12.65
CA TYR A 179 1.30 10.44 -12.33
C TYR A 179 0.66 10.57 -10.95
N THR A 180 1.47 10.86 -9.92
CA THR A 180 0.98 11.01 -8.54
C THR A 180 -0.05 12.14 -8.44
N THR A 181 0.25 13.31 -9.00
CA THR A 181 -0.64 14.48 -8.94
C THR A 181 -1.98 14.19 -9.59
N LEU A 182 -1.98 13.73 -10.84
CA LEU A 182 -3.23 13.54 -11.58
C LEU A 182 -4.07 12.42 -11.00
N THR A 183 -3.45 11.30 -10.61
CA THR A 183 -4.18 10.19 -9.98
C THR A 183 -4.70 10.55 -8.59
N THR A 184 -3.98 11.37 -7.79
CA THR A 184 -4.47 11.86 -6.50
C THR A 184 -5.72 12.73 -6.71
N TRP A 185 -5.69 13.69 -7.62
CA TRP A 185 -6.83 14.58 -7.85
C TRP A 185 -8.03 13.86 -8.44
N LEU A 186 -7.80 12.99 -9.41
CA LEU A 186 -8.87 12.18 -9.98
C LEU A 186 -9.46 11.21 -8.94
N GLY A 187 -8.62 10.56 -8.13
CA GLY A 187 -9.07 9.71 -7.03
C GLY A 187 -9.80 10.50 -5.93
N LEU A 188 -9.39 11.74 -5.69
CA LEU A 188 -10.03 12.62 -4.72
C LEU A 188 -11.50 12.89 -5.08
N THR A 189 -11.87 12.97 -6.36
CA THR A 189 -13.27 13.09 -6.77
C THR A 189 -14.10 11.90 -6.27
N THR A 190 -13.55 10.69 -6.32
CA THR A 190 -14.20 9.48 -5.80
C THR A 190 -14.27 9.49 -4.29
N ILE A 191 -13.21 9.91 -3.60
CA ILE A 191 -13.17 10.01 -2.13
C ILE A 191 -14.24 10.99 -1.64
N LEU A 192 -14.28 12.20 -2.21
CA LEU A 192 -15.24 13.23 -1.84
C LEU A 192 -16.68 12.80 -2.17
N GLY A 193 -16.89 12.17 -3.33
CA GLY A 193 -18.20 11.65 -3.73
C GLY A 193 -18.68 10.55 -2.77
N LEU A 194 -17.82 9.61 -2.41
CA LEU A 194 -18.12 8.55 -1.45
C LEU A 194 -18.43 9.15 -0.06
N ASN A 195 -17.57 10.04 0.43
CA ASN A 195 -17.78 10.67 1.73
C ASN A 195 -19.09 11.47 1.78
N ALA A 196 -19.37 12.26 0.75
CA ALA A 196 -20.63 13.01 0.65
C ALA A 196 -21.86 12.08 0.63
N LEU A 197 -21.78 10.95 -0.09
CA LEU A 197 -22.83 9.95 -0.13
C LEU A 197 -23.07 9.30 1.23
N LEU A 198 -22.00 8.91 1.94
CA LEU A 198 -22.09 8.31 3.27
C LEU A 198 -22.64 9.30 4.30
N CYS A 199 -22.26 10.58 4.21
CA CYS A 199 -22.84 11.64 5.05
C CYS A 199 -24.34 11.86 4.73
N ALA A 200 -24.71 11.88 3.45
CA ALA A 200 -26.12 12.04 3.04
C ALA A 200 -27.00 10.88 3.53
N TRP A 201 -26.47 9.67 3.54
CA TRP A 201 -27.14 8.48 4.08
C TRP A 201 -27.04 8.36 5.61
N ARG A 202 -26.40 9.32 6.29
CA ARG A 202 -26.17 9.34 7.74
C ARG A 202 -25.39 8.10 8.25
N VAL A 203 -24.63 7.46 7.40
CA VAL A 203 -23.72 6.36 7.77
C VAL A 203 -22.48 6.91 8.48
N VAL A 204 -22.03 8.08 8.02
CA VAL A 204 -20.90 8.82 8.59
C VAL A 204 -21.42 10.18 9.07
N PRO A 205 -21.08 10.62 10.29
CA PRO A 205 -21.45 11.94 10.78
C PRO A 205 -20.71 13.05 10.01
N VAL A 206 -21.37 14.19 9.83
CA VAL A 206 -20.66 15.38 9.35
C VAL A 206 -19.81 15.91 10.50
N PRO A 207 -18.47 16.08 10.30
CA PRO A 207 -17.58 16.45 11.39
C PRO A 207 -17.91 17.85 11.91
N ASN A 208 -17.90 17.98 13.22
CA ASN A 208 -18.06 19.27 13.89
C ASN A 208 -16.70 19.98 14.05
N MET A 209 -16.72 21.25 14.45
CA MET A 209 -15.51 22.07 14.57
C MET A 209 -14.57 21.58 15.68
N ALA A 210 -15.07 20.92 16.72
CA ALA A 210 -14.24 20.35 17.79
C ALA A 210 -13.46 19.12 17.28
N GLU A 211 -14.10 18.24 16.54
CA GLU A 211 -13.46 17.08 15.89
C GLU A 211 -12.39 17.53 14.88
N LEU A 212 -12.70 18.54 14.05
CA LEU A 212 -11.72 19.09 13.11
C LEU A 212 -10.49 19.67 13.81
N ARG A 213 -10.68 20.37 14.94
CA ARG A 213 -9.58 20.89 15.75
C ARG A 213 -8.76 19.77 16.40
N ALA A 214 -9.42 18.72 16.91
CA ALA A 214 -8.77 17.56 17.51
C ALA A 214 -7.85 16.83 16.52
N VAL A 215 -8.26 16.71 15.24
CA VAL A 215 -7.46 16.01 14.22
C VAL A 215 -6.47 16.92 13.47
N ALA A 216 -6.49 18.22 13.70
CA ALA A 216 -5.59 19.16 13.02
C ALA A 216 -4.09 18.81 13.17
N PRO A 217 -3.57 18.44 14.37
CA PRO A 217 -2.18 17.98 14.50
C PRO A 217 -1.86 16.74 13.66
N HIS A 218 -2.79 15.79 13.61
CA HIS A 218 -2.65 14.57 12.80
C HIS A 218 -2.62 14.90 11.31
N LEU A 219 -3.45 15.84 10.85
CA LEU A 219 -3.48 16.31 9.46
C LEU A 219 -2.16 17.00 9.06
N LEU A 220 -1.47 17.68 9.98
CA LEU A 220 -0.14 18.28 9.71
C LEU A 220 0.91 17.23 9.37
N TYR A 221 0.80 16.01 9.91
CA TYR A 221 1.65 14.90 9.50
C TYR A 221 1.07 14.16 8.31
N MET A 222 -0.20 13.77 8.38
CA MET A 222 -0.85 12.86 7.43
C MET A 222 -1.04 13.48 6.02
N GLY A 223 -1.21 14.78 5.91
CA GLY A 223 -1.32 15.49 4.63
C GLY A 223 0.04 15.73 3.98
N PRO A 224 0.86 16.65 4.52
CA PRO A 224 2.13 17.05 3.91
C PRO A 224 3.18 15.94 3.95
N VAL A 225 3.34 15.22 5.06
CA VAL A 225 4.44 14.26 5.21
C VAL A 225 4.06 12.89 4.64
N ALA A 226 3.05 12.25 5.18
CA ALA A 226 2.65 10.91 4.75
C ALA A 226 1.86 10.90 3.43
N GLY A 227 1.04 11.92 3.19
CA GLY A 227 0.20 12.03 1.99
C GLY A 227 0.94 12.63 0.78
N PHE A 228 1.85 13.58 0.98
CA PHE A 228 2.56 14.24 -0.10
C PHE A 228 4.00 13.70 -0.25
N VAL A 229 4.89 13.93 0.75
CA VAL A 229 6.31 13.58 0.63
C VAL A 229 6.51 12.08 0.48
N ALA A 230 5.90 11.27 1.34
CA ALA A 230 6.10 9.83 1.32
C ALA A 230 5.57 9.19 0.03
N ILE A 231 4.38 9.59 -0.44
CA ILE A 231 3.79 9.06 -1.68
C ILE A 231 4.60 9.50 -2.90
N LEU A 232 5.11 10.74 -2.94
CA LEU A 232 5.98 11.18 -4.03
C LEU A 232 7.26 10.35 -4.07
N PHE A 233 7.92 10.19 -2.93
CA PHE A 233 9.15 9.39 -2.84
C PHE A 233 8.89 7.91 -3.15
N TRP A 234 7.72 7.38 -2.80
CA TRP A 234 7.28 6.04 -3.19
C TRP A 234 7.20 5.89 -4.71
N ASN A 235 6.49 6.79 -5.39
CA ASN A 235 6.32 6.72 -6.84
C ASN A 235 7.63 7.00 -7.60
N VAL A 236 8.46 7.94 -7.13
CA VAL A 236 9.81 8.17 -7.68
C VAL A 236 10.68 6.92 -7.50
N GLY A 237 10.68 6.34 -6.29
CA GLY A 237 11.44 5.12 -6.00
C GLY A 237 11.01 3.94 -6.89
N ASN A 238 9.71 3.73 -7.06
CA ASN A 238 9.18 2.67 -7.93
C ASN A 238 9.47 2.89 -9.41
N ARG A 239 9.59 4.14 -9.84
CA ARG A 239 10.00 4.46 -11.21
C ARG A 239 11.46 4.10 -11.47
N ILE A 240 12.33 4.24 -10.47
CA ILE A 240 13.76 3.90 -10.54
C ILE A 240 13.97 2.39 -10.38
N LEU A 241 13.34 1.80 -9.37
CA LEU A 241 13.59 0.41 -8.95
C LEU A 241 12.69 -0.61 -9.65
N THR A 242 11.64 -0.20 -10.32
CA THR A 242 10.43 -0.95 -10.73
C THR A 242 9.50 -1.28 -9.54
N PRO A 243 8.17 -1.38 -9.77
CA PRO A 243 7.20 -1.66 -8.71
C PRO A 243 7.49 -2.96 -7.93
N LEU A 244 7.90 -4.02 -8.62
CA LEU A 244 8.20 -5.30 -7.98
C LEU A 244 9.36 -5.21 -6.98
N ASN A 245 10.39 -4.41 -7.29
CA ASN A 245 11.50 -4.20 -6.37
C ASN A 245 11.16 -3.17 -5.29
N GLY A 246 10.32 -2.17 -5.62
CA GLY A 246 9.89 -1.14 -4.67
C GLY A 246 9.06 -1.72 -3.53
N VAL A 247 8.09 -2.61 -3.82
CA VAL A 247 7.23 -3.21 -2.78
C VAL A 247 8.01 -4.05 -1.76
N LEU A 248 9.24 -4.49 -2.07
CA LEU A 248 10.10 -5.20 -1.10
C LEU A 248 10.51 -4.32 0.09
N PHE A 249 10.47 -3.00 -0.05
CA PHE A 249 10.76 -2.08 1.06
C PHE A 249 9.59 -1.91 2.01
N MET A 250 8.41 -2.51 1.72
CA MET A 250 7.26 -2.44 2.62
C MET A 250 7.49 -3.14 3.96
N ASP A 251 8.47 -4.05 4.06
CA ASP A 251 8.88 -4.67 5.33
C ASP A 251 9.42 -3.67 6.36
N VAL A 252 9.84 -2.48 5.92
CA VAL A 252 10.27 -1.40 6.81
C VAL A 252 9.08 -0.80 7.58
N LEU A 253 7.85 -0.91 7.04
CA LEU A 253 6.66 -0.35 7.69
C LEU A 253 6.41 -0.93 9.08
N PRO A 254 6.24 -2.27 9.23
CA PRO A 254 5.96 -2.85 10.54
C PRO A 254 7.09 -2.58 11.54
N VAL A 255 8.34 -2.59 11.11
CA VAL A 255 9.48 -2.27 12.00
C VAL A 255 9.36 -0.84 12.53
N THR A 256 9.09 0.12 11.65
CA THR A 256 8.91 1.53 12.04
C THR A 256 7.69 1.69 12.93
N THR A 257 6.56 1.07 12.57
CA THR A 257 5.33 1.12 13.36
C THR A 257 5.54 0.53 14.74
N PHE A 258 6.24 -0.61 14.86
CA PHE A 258 6.55 -1.25 16.14
C PHE A 258 7.38 -0.34 17.05
N ILE A 259 8.40 0.29 16.52
CA ILE A 259 9.23 1.24 17.28
C ILE A 259 8.37 2.39 17.80
N VAL A 260 7.59 3.03 16.93
CA VAL A 260 6.76 4.19 17.30
C VAL A 260 5.65 3.78 18.28
N SER A 261 4.93 2.68 18.02
CA SER A 261 3.87 2.19 18.90
C SER A 261 4.39 1.79 20.28
N SER A 262 5.59 1.21 20.36
CA SER A 262 6.22 0.88 21.65
C SER A 262 6.57 2.15 22.45
N LEU A 263 6.99 3.21 21.78
CA LEU A 263 7.26 4.52 22.43
C LEU A 263 5.96 5.20 22.92
N THR A 264 4.82 4.89 22.32
CA THR A 264 3.49 5.39 22.71
C THR A 264 2.73 4.44 23.65
N GLY A 265 3.37 3.35 24.14
CA GLY A 265 2.84 2.45 25.14
C GLY A 265 2.13 1.19 24.61
N THR A 266 2.03 1.00 23.29
CA THR A 266 1.43 -0.20 22.70
C THR A 266 2.54 -1.19 22.33
N VAL A 267 2.70 -2.25 23.13
CA VAL A 267 3.74 -3.27 22.91
C VAL A 267 3.18 -4.45 22.11
N PRO A 268 3.84 -4.87 20.99
CA PRO A 268 3.41 -6.01 20.20
C PRO A 268 3.45 -7.32 21.02
N ALA A 269 2.45 -8.18 20.82
CA ALA A 269 2.46 -9.52 21.40
C ALA A 269 3.59 -10.39 20.78
N ARG A 270 4.12 -11.36 21.54
CA ARG A 270 5.18 -12.25 21.04
C ARG A 270 4.81 -12.93 19.72
N ALA A 271 3.57 -13.40 19.59
CA ALA A 271 3.06 -14.01 18.36
C ALA A 271 3.08 -13.02 17.16
N GLN A 272 2.78 -11.75 17.38
CA GLN A 272 2.84 -10.72 16.35
C GLN A 272 4.30 -10.49 15.89
N ILE A 273 5.25 -10.46 16.82
CA ILE A 273 6.68 -10.34 16.48
C ILE A 273 7.15 -11.55 15.67
N VAL A 274 6.83 -12.76 16.12
CA VAL A 274 7.20 -14.01 15.42
C VAL A 274 6.57 -14.04 14.01
N GLY A 275 5.28 -13.73 13.89
CA GLY A 275 4.59 -13.68 12.60
C GLY A 275 5.16 -12.63 11.64
N ALA A 276 5.50 -11.44 12.15
CA ALA A 276 6.16 -10.39 11.36
C ALA A 276 7.57 -10.84 10.89
N CYS A 277 8.37 -11.45 11.77
CA CYS A 277 9.67 -12.01 11.41
C CYS A 277 9.54 -13.12 10.34
N MET A 278 8.52 -13.97 10.45
CA MET A 278 8.27 -15.04 9.48
C MET A 278 7.87 -14.48 8.11
N THR A 279 7.04 -13.46 8.06
CA THR A 279 6.66 -12.74 6.84
C THR A 279 7.89 -12.08 6.21
N GLY A 280 8.68 -11.33 6.98
CA GLY A 280 9.91 -10.70 6.52
C GLY A 280 10.95 -11.71 6.01
N ALA A 281 11.15 -12.82 6.71
CA ALA A 281 12.04 -13.90 6.28
C ALA A 281 11.59 -14.53 4.95
N ALA A 282 10.28 -14.79 4.79
CA ALA A 282 9.72 -15.29 3.54
C ALA A 282 10.05 -14.38 2.36
N LEU A 283 9.93 -13.07 2.56
CA LEU A 283 10.23 -12.06 1.55
C LEU A 283 11.71 -11.99 1.19
N ILE A 284 12.58 -11.96 2.21
CA ILE A 284 14.03 -11.92 2.01
C ILE A 284 14.49 -13.16 1.22
N PHE A 285 14.08 -14.36 1.63
CA PHE A 285 14.46 -15.60 0.96
C PHE A 285 13.89 -15.68 -0.45
N ASN A 286 12.63 -15.27 -0.68
CA ASN A 286 12.06 -15.21 -2.02
C ASN A 286 12.85 -14.25 -2.93
N ASN A 287 13.24 -13.09 -2.42
CA ASN A 287 14.00 -12.12 -3.17
C ASN A 287 15.41 -12.63 -3.53
N LEU A 288 16.09 -13.25 -2.56
CA LEU A 288 17.40 -13.88 -2.80
C LEU A 288 17.30 -14.99 -3.85
N TYR A 289 16.25 -15.81 -3.77
CA TYR A 289 15.99 -16.86 -4.75
C TYR A 289 15.78 -16.29 -6.16
N LEU A 290 14.91 -15.27 -6.31
CA LEU A 290 14.63 -14.64 -7.60
C LEU A 290 15.88 -13.97 -8.20
N ARG A 291 16.69 -13.31 -7.38
CA ARG A 291 17.97 -12.71 -7.82
C ARG A 291 18.95 -13.76 -8.31
N ARG A 292 19.08 -14.89 -7.61
CA ARG A 292 19.96 -16.01 -8.03
C ARG A 292 19.46 -16.64 -9.32
N ARG A 293 18.16 -16.83 -9.47
CA ARG A 293 17.55 -17.37 -10.68
C ARG A 293 17.78 -16.49 -11.90
N ASN A 294 17.62 -15.18 -11.77
CA ASN A 294 17.80 -14.21 -12.87
C ASN A 294 19.27 -14.03 -13.27
N ARG A 295 20.22 -14.43 -12.43
CA ARG A 295 21.67 -14.41 -12.73
C ARG A 295 22.16 -15.66 -13.48
N ARG A 296 21.36 -16.73 -13.57
CA ARG A 296 21.73 -17.91 -14.37
C ARG A 296 21.51 -17.58 -15.85
N PRO A 297 22.55 -17.70 -16.69
CA PRO A 297 22.40 -17.49 -18.14
C PRO A 297 21.37 -18.49 -18.69
N PRO A 298 20.63 -18.14 -19.76
CA PRO A 298 19.71 -19.06 -20.39
C PRO A 298 20.48 -20.30 -20.81
N THR A 299 20.13 -21.44 -20.27
CA THR A 299 20.65 -22.74 -20.75
C THR A 299 20.26 -22.86 -22.22
N ASN A 300 21.24 -22.88 -23.09
CA ASN A 300 21.11 -23.09 -24.53
C ASN A 300 20.29 -24.35 -24.81
N ARG A 301 19.02 -24.21 -25.10
CA ARG A 301 18.12 -25.22 -25.62
C ARG A 301 18.10 -25.23 -27.15
N THR A 302 19.24 -24.96 -27.78
CA THR A 302 19.36 -25.09 -29.24
C THR A 302 20.78 -25.52 -29.61
N ALA A 303 21.08 -26.78 -29.35
CA ALA A 303 22.23 -27.44 -29.95
C ALA A 303 21.89 -28.92 -30.21
N HIS A 304 20.87 -29.17 -31.00
CA HIS A 304 20.71 -30.38 -31.78
C HIS A 304 19.86 -30.06 -33.01
N ALA A 305 20.49 -29.38 -33.97
CA ALA A 305 20.12 -29.52 -35.38
C ALA A 305 20.99 -30.67 -35.93
N PRO A 306 20.45 -31.75 -36.41
CA PRO A 306 21.22 -32.76 -37.09
C PRO A 306 21.70 -32.16 -38.41
N SER A 307 23.01 -32.20 -38.63
CA SER A 307 23.64 -31.96 -39.92
C SER A 307 23.06 -32.97 -40.95
N SER A 308 22.12 -32.52 -41.77
CA SER A 308 21.73 -33.24 -42.98
C SER A 308 22.89 -33.16 -43.96
N GLY A 309 23.71 -34.16 -43.99
CA GLY A 309 24.61 -34.42 -45.12
C GLY A 309 23.77 -34.61 -46.41
N ARG A 310 24.20 -33.94 -47.44
CA ARG A 310 23.89 -34.31 -48.82
C ARG A 310 25.18 -34.70 -49.51
N PRO A 311 25.13 -35.76 -50.34
CA PRO A 311 26.25 -36.17 -51.17
C PRO A 311 26.51 -35.19 -52.29
#